data_98a7eb5bffc0e5bac7d0d57d2060f5c1
#
_entry.id   98a7eb5bffc0e5bac7d0d57d2060f5c1
#
_cell.length_a   1.000
_cell.length_b   1.000
_cell.length_c   1.000
_cell.angle_alpha   90.00
_cell.angle_beta   90.00
_cell.angle_gamma   90.00
#
_symmetry.space_group_name_H-M   'P 1'
#
loop_
_entity.id
_entity.type
_entity.pdbx_description
1 polymer ?
#
loop_
_entity_poly.entity_id
_entity_poly.type
_entity_poly.pdbx_seq_one_letter_code
_entity_poly.pdbx_strand_id
1 'polypeptide(L)'
;MTLDPPIDVFYSSPFYRCIQTIYPTLDLLEEKNPGKKLSVRGDNGIGEWYGTARFDHPSPAKPEVLHELFPRYELGYEPSIVPSVNGESIADLHDRTAYALHKIIERSDKEGVKAIIICSHAATILAIGRALTGRMPENIEEQDFKPFTCGLSKFVRKSKSELPQVEDWKGPKSGIPKVEWKGGKGVAGGWNCELNGDCSFLSGGEERGWYVES
;
A
#
# COMPACT_ATOMS: atom_id res chain seq x y z
N MET A 1 -12.02 -19.52 -4.19
CA MET A 1 -10.64 -19.43 -3.66
C MET A 1 -10.75 -19.18 -2.16
N THR A 2 -10.17 -20.04 -1.33
CA THR A 2 -10.01 -19.79 0.11
C THR A 2 -8.71 -19.07 0.32
N LEU A 3 -8.74 -17.87 0.90
CA LEU A 3 -7.52 -17.16 1.29
C LEU A 3 -7.00 -17.79 2.59
N ASP A 4 -5.77 -18.26 2.57
CA ASP A 4 -5.09 -18.83 3.73
C ASP A 4 -3.73 -18.14 3.91
N PRO A 5 -3.51 -17.46 5.04
CA PRO A 5 -4.47 -17.14 6.10
C PRO A 5 -5.61 -16.20 5.65
N PRO A 6 -6.76 -16.19 6.36
CA PRO A 6 -7.86 -15.29 6.04
C PRO A 6 -7.43 -13.83 6.26
N ILE A 7 -7.92 -12.93 5.40
CA ILE A 7 -7.64 -11.50 5.49
C ILE A 7 -8.24 -10.92 6.78
N ASP A 8 -7.44 -10.19 7.53
CA ASP A 8 -7.84 -9.59 8.81
C ASP A 8 -8.15 -8.10 8.69
N VAL A 9 -7.38 -7.36 7.90
CA VAL A 9 -7.46 -5.90 7.77
C VAL A 9 -7.21 -5.47 6.33
N PHE A 10 -7.88 -4.41 5.93
CA PHE A 10 -7.65 -3.73 4.66
C PHE A 10 -6.99 -2.38 4.89
N TYR A 11 -5.92 -2.13 4.15
CA TYR A 11 -5.31 -0.82 4.00
C TYR A 11 -5.57 -0.29 2.59
N SER A 12 -5.90 0.96 2.47
CA SER A 12 -6.14 1.58 1.16
C SER A 12 -5.51 2.95 1.09
N SER A 13 -5.03 3.32 -0.09
CA SER A 13 -4.95 4.73 -0.41
C SER A 13 -6.30 5.39 -0.12
N PRO A 14 -6.34 6.58 0.53
CA PRO A 14 -7.61 7.23 0.87
C PRO A 14 -8.33 7.87 -0.33
N PHE A 15 -7.80 7.71 -1.55
CA PHE A 15 -8.51 8.12 -2.75
C PHE A 15 -9.73 7.23 -3.00
N TYR A 16 -10.86 7.86 -3.32
CA TYR A 16 -12.17 7.23 -3.54
C TYR A 16 -12.08 5.95 -4.40
N ARG A 17 -11.38 6.00 -5.55
CA ARG A 17 -11.25 4.89 -6.48
C ARG A 17 -10.63 3.64 -5.87
N CYS A 18 -9.66 3.79 -4.95
CA CYS A 18 -9.02 2.65 -4.28
C CYS A 18 -9.98 1.99 -3.28
N ILE A 19 -10.69 2.81 -2.49
CA ILE A 19 -11.67 2.31 -1.52
C ILE A 19 -12.81 1.59 -2.27
N GLN A 20 -13.32 2.20 -3.34
CA GLN A 20 -14.37 1.62 -4.17
C GLN A 20 -13.95 0.27 -4.76
N THR A 21 -12.69 0.15 -5.20
CA THR A 21 -12.16 -1.09 -5.79
C THR A 21 -12.18 -2.26 -4.82
N ILE A 22 -11.84 -2.04 -3.55
CA ILE A 22 -11.76 -3.13 -2.56
C ILE A 22 -13.11 -3.45 -1.89
N TYR A 23 -14.09 -2.57 -1.99
CA TYR A 23 -15.34 -2.70 -1.25
C TYR A 23 -16.12 -3.98 -1.56
N PRO A 24 -16.25 -4.42 -2.84
CA PRO A 24 -16.88 -5.70 -3.15
C PRO A 24 -16.19 -6.92 -2.51
N THR A 25 -14.87 -6.84 -2.30
CA THR A 25 -14.13 -7.91 -1.62
C THR A 25 -14.47 -7.98 -0.14
N LEU A 26 -14.67 -6.83 0.52
CA LEU A 26 -15.15 -6.78 1.91
C LEU A 26 -16.52 -7.44 2.03
N ASP A 27 -17.47 -7.09 1.13
CA ASP A 27 -18.82 -7.66 1.13
C ASP A 27 -18.77 -9.18 1.03
N LEU A 28 -18.00 -9.70 0.06
CA LEU A 28 -17.85 -11.14 -0.17
C LEU A 28 -17.22 -11.88 1.03
N LEU A 29 -16.22 -11.26 1.67
CA LEU A 29 -15.52 -11.90 2.79
C LEU A 29 -16.39 -11.89 4.07
N GLU A 30 -17.19 -10.86 4.30
CA GLU A 30 -18.15 -10.80 5.40
C GLU A 30 -19.31 -11.77 5.18
N GLU A 31 -19.82 -11.90 3.94
CA GLU A 31 -20.83 -12.88 3.58
C GLU A 31 -20.36 -14.32 3.87
N LYS A 32 -19.11 -14.62 3.53
CA LYS A 32 -18.51 -15.94 3.78
C LYS A 32 -18.18 -16.19 5.25
N ASN A 33 -18.03 -15.15 6.05
CA ASN A 33 -17.68 -15.24 7.47
C ASN A 33 -18.62 -14.35 8.31
N PRO A 34 -19.91 -14.74 8.46
CA PRO A 34 -20.85 -13.97 9.24
C PRO A 34 -20.36 -13.79 10.69
N GLY A 35 -20.20 -12.55 11.11
CA GLY A 35 -19.67 -12.21 12.44
C GLY A 35 -18.25 -11.61 12.42
N LYS A 36 -17.50 -11.73 11.32
CA LYS A 36 -16.25 -10.97 11.13
C LYS A 36 -16.61 -9.62 10.51
N LYS A 37 -16.38 -8.53 11.26
CA LYS A 37 -16.47 -7.18 10.71
C LYS A 37 -15.12 -6.75 10.17
N LEU A 38 -15.08 -6.36 8.92
CA LEU A 38 -13.88 -5.87 8.26
C LEU A 38 -13.93 -4.35 8.12
N SER A 39 -12.82 -3.69 8.34
CA SER A 39 -12.68 -2.25 8.15
C SER A 39 -11.59 -1.90 7.14
N VAL A 40 -11.64 -0.67 6.64
CA VAL A 40 -10.64 -0.12 5.72
C VAL A 40 -9.90 1.01 6.42
N ARG A 41 -8.60 0.88 6.55
CA ARG A 41 -7.69 1.89 7.08
C ARG A 41 -7.10 2.70 5.92
N GLY A 42 -7.46 3.98 5.86
CA GLY A 42 -6.97 4.89 4.82
C GLY A 42 -5.61 5.44 5.16
N ASP A 43 -4.55 5.05 4.46
CA ASP A 43 -3.19 5.52 4.71
C ASP A 43 -2.64 6.33 3.54
N ASN A 44 -2.33 7.61 3.81
CA ASN A 44 -1.75 8.52 2.82
C ASN A 44 -0.34 8.08 2.40
N GLY A 45 0.36 7.32 3.25
CA GLY A 45 1.68 6.79 2.98
C GLY A 45 1.72 5.75 1.85
N ILE A 46 0.58 5.19 1.48
CA ILE A 46 0.39 4.36 0.29
C ILE A 46 -0.49 5.05 -0.76
N GLY A 47 -0.56 6.39 -0.74
CA GLY A 47 -1.33 7.21 -1.67
C GLY A 47 -0.70 7.36 -3.04
N GLU A 48 -1.39 8.09 -3.92
CA GLU A 48 -0.95 8.38 -5.29
C GLU A 48 0.37 9.15 -5.34
N TRP A 49 1.09 8.94 -6.43
CA TRP A 49 2.27 9.70 -6.79
C TRP A 49 2.00 10.60 -7.99
N TYR A 50 2.31 11.87 -7.87
CA TYR A 50 2.07 12.88 -8.90
C TYR A 50 3.37 13.49 -9.47
N GLY A 51 4.54 13.01 -9.02
CA GLY A 51 5.79 13.68 -9.31
C GLY A 51 5.92 15.02 -8.57
N THR A 52 6.85 15.86 -9.02
CA THR A 52 7.03 17.21 -8.49
C THR A 52 6.28 18.22 -9.36
N ALA A 53 5.56 19.15 -8.75
CA ALA A 53 4.84 20.21 -9.46
C ALA A 53 4.92 21.53 -8.70
N ARG A 54 4.61 22.63 -9.41
CA ARG A 54 4.56 23.98 -8.82
C ARG A 54 3.15 24.37 -8.35
N PHE A 55 2.24 23.42 -8.33
CA PHE A 55 0.86 23.60 -7.91
C PHE A 55 0.46 22.43 -7.00
N ASP A 56 -0.58 22.62 -6.20
CA ASP A 56 -1.06 21.59 -5.30
C ASP A 56 -1.70 20.44 -6.07
N HIS A 57 -1.27 19.22 -5.73
CA HIS A 57 -1.85 18.00 -6.29
C HIS A 57 -3.22 17.71 -5.68
N PRO A 58 -4.06 16.89 -6.38
CA PRO A 58 -5.31 16.42 -5.82
C PRO A 58 -5.08 15.72 -4.47
N SER A 59 -5.89 16.06 -3.50
CA SER A 59 -5.92 15.43 -2.19
C SER A 59 -7.12 14.50 -2.07
N PRO A 60 -7.05 13.43 -1.26
CA PRO A 60 -8.23 12.62 -0.97
C PRO A 60 -9.28 13.45 -0.21
N ALA A 61 -10.52 12.99 -0.24
CA ALA A 61 -11.57 13.56 0.58
C ALA A 61 -11.25 13.40 2.09
N LYS A 62 -11.87 14.23 2.91
CA LYS A 62 -11.73 14.13 4.36
C LYS A 62 -12.25 12.78 4.88
N PRO A 63 -11.67 12.24 5.98
CA PRO A 63 -12.09 10.95 6.53
C PRO A 63 -13.60 10.85 6.81
N GLU A 64 -14.22 11.94 7.27
CA GLU A 64 -15.66 11.96 7.56
C GLU A 64 -16.51 11.75 6.29
N VAL A 65 -16.11 12.38 5.18
CA VAL A 65 -16.77 12.22 3.88
C VAL A 65 -16.56 10.80 3.35
N LEU A 66 -15.34 10.26 3.52
CA LEU A 66 -15.07 8.87 3.10
C LEU A 66 -15.87 7.87 3.94
N HIS A 67 -16.02 8.10 5.24
CA HIS A 67 -16.83 7.25 6.10
C HIS A 67 -18.32 7.32 5.78
N GLU A 68 -18.83 8.50 5.43
CA GLU A 68 -20.22 8.67 5.00
C GLU A 68 -20.51 7.86 3.72
N LEU A 69 -19.58 7.89 2.75
CA LEU A 69 -19.71 7.15 1.49
C LEU A 69 -19.40 5.64 1.66
N PHE A 70 -18.50 5.32 2.56
CA PHE A 70 -17.99 3.97 2.83
C PHE A 70 -18.00 3.69 4.33
N PRO A 71 -19.10 3.22 4.90
CA PRO A 71 -19.26 3.07 6.36
C PRO A 71 -18.24 2.17 7.06
N ARG A 72 -17.49 1.34 6.32
CA ARG A 72 -16.40 0.54 6.86
C ARG A 72 -15.04 1.28 6.88
N TYR A 73 -14.98 2.52 6.37
CA TYR A 73 -13.78 3.34 6.48
C TYR A 73 -13.57 3.76 7.93
N GLU A 74 -12.38 3.50 8.47
CA GLU A 74 -12.06 3.66 9.89
C GLU A 74 -11.67 5.11 10.20
N LEU A 75 -12.56 5.86 10.87
CA LEU A 75 -12.34 7.28 11.21
C LEU A 75 -11.19 7.50 12.20
N GLY A 76 -10.94 6.55 13.08
CA GLY A 76 -9.90 6.66 14.11
C GLY A 76 -8.51 6.24 13.65
N TYR A 77 -8.34 5.91 12.35
CA TYR A 77 -7.03 5.54 11.83
C TYR A 77 -6.21 6.79 11.50
N GLU A 78 -5.03 6.89 12.11
CA GLU A 78 -4.05 7.93 11.81
C GLU A 78 -3.08 7.42 10.72
N PRO A 79 -2.96 8.12 9.57
CA PRO A 79 -2.06 7.73 8.50
C PRO A 79 -0.60 7.76 8.94
N SER A 80 0.19 6.83 8.47
CA SER A 80 1.61 6.72 8.83
C SER A 80 2.41 7.95 8.43
N ILE A 81 2.15 8.49 7.24
CA ILE A 81 2.79 9.69 6.69
C ILE A 81 1.88 10.32 5.64
N VAL A 82 1.92 11.63 5.52
CA VAL A 82 1.20 12.38 4.48
C VAL A 82 2.22 12.99 3.51
N PRO A 83 2.16 12.66 2.21
CA PRO A 83 3.08 13.22 1.21
C PRO A 83 2.89 14.74 1.04
N SER A 84 3.89 15.39 0.46
CA SER A 84 3.83 16.81 0.13
C SER A 84 2.69 17.11 -0.86
N VAL A 85 1.99 18.20 -0.64
CA VAL A 85 0.94 18.67 -1.56
C VAL A 85 1.50 19.10 -2.93
N ASN A 86 2.77 19.44 -3.01
CA ASN A 86 3.46 19.77 -4.27
C ASN A 86 4.12 18.55 -4.91
N GLY A 87 3.80 17.35 -4.42
CA GLY A 87 4.36 16.10 -4.89
C GLY A 87 5.71 15.76 -4.30
N GLU A 88 6.34 14.77 -4.89
CA GLU A 88 7.56 14.17 -4.39
C GLU A 88 8.37 13.57 -5.53
N SER A 89 9.69 13.43 -5.34
CA SER A 89 10.55 12.72 -6.28
C SER A 89 10.28 11.22 -6.26
N ILE A 90 10.80 10.50 -7.25
CA ILE A 90 10.73 9.02 -7.26
C ILE A 90 11.45 8.42 -6.04
N ALA A 91 12.53 9.03 -5.60
CA ALA A 91 13.25 8.59 -4.41
C ALA A 91 12.40 8.78 -3.15
N ASP A 92 11.74 9.93 -3.00
CA ASP A 92 10.84 10.20 -1.88
C ASP A 92 9.63 9.25 -1.88
N LEU A 93 9.06 8.92 -3.06
CA LEU A 93 8.00 7.92 -3.19
C LEU A 93 8.43 6.57 -2.58
N HIS A 94 9.64 6.09 -2.91
CA HIS A 94 10.14 4.83 -2.38
C HIS A 94 10.37 4.89 -0.87
N ASP A 95 10.97 5.96 -0.38
CA ASP A 95 11.28 6.12 1.05
C ASP A 95 9.99 6.32 1.86
N ARG A 96 9.00 7.10 1.36
CA ARG A 96 7.67 7.23 1.94
C ARG A 96 6.95 5.88 2.03
N THR A 97 6.96 5.14 0.92
CA THR A 97 6.31 3.82 0.84
C THR A 97 6.96 2.82 1.79
N ALA A 98 8.30 2.81 1.87
CA ALA A 98 9.02 1.95 2.81
C ALA A 98 8.69 2.30 4.27
N TYR A 99 8.59 3.58 4.60
CA TYR A 99 8.19 4.05 5.92
C TYR A 99 6.74 3.65 6.25
N ALA A 100 5.81 3.88 5.33
CA ALA A 100 4.41 3.50 5.52
C ALA A 100 4.26 2.00 5.73
N LEU A 101 4.92 1.18 4.93
CA LEU A 101 4.93 -0.27 5.08
C LEU A 101 5.51 -0.70 6.43
N HIS A 102 6.59 -0.06 6.88
CA HIS A 102 7.17 -0.33 8.20
C HIS A 102 6.12 -0.11 9.31
N LYS A 103 5.42 1.03 9.30
CA LYS A 103 4.40 1.37 10.29
C LYS A 103 3.15 0.48 10.20
N ILE A 104 2.70 0.15 8.99
CA ILE A 104 1.59 -0.78 8.73
C ILE A 104 1.93 -2.17 9.29
N ILE A 105 3.13 -2.69 9.01
CA ILE A 105 3.58 -4.00 9.47
C ILE A 105 3.78 -3.99 10.99
N GLU A 106 4.39 -2.96 11.55
CA GLU A 106 4.57 -2.79 13.00
C GLU A 106 3.22 -2.86 13.74
N ARG A 107 2.22 -2.11 13.25
CA ARG A 107 0.87 -2.11 13.81
C ARG A 107 0.21 -3.48 13.66
N SER A 108 0.27 -4.06 12.45
CA SER A 108 -0.32 -5.38 12.18
C SER A 108 0.30 -6.49 13.04
N ASP A 109 1.62 -6.45 13.26
CA ASP A 109 2.31 -7.39 14.15
C ASP A 109 1.87 -7.24 15.61
N LYS A 110 1.69 -5.98 16.09
CA LYS A 110 1.19 -5.71 17.46
C LYS A 110 -0.27 -6.15 17.64
N GLU A 111 -1.09 -6.03 16.62
CA GLU A 111 -2.49 -6.45 16.63
C GLU A 111 -2.66 -7.97 16.39
N GLY A 112 -1.60 -8.70 16.08
CA GLY A 112 -1.64 -10.14 15.78
C GLY A 112 -2.26 -10.48 14.43
N VAL A 113 -2.33 -9.50 13.52
CA VAL A 113 -2.83 -9.65 12.15
C VAL A 113 -1.95 -10.60 11.35
N LYS A 114 -2.54 -11.51 10.61
CA LYS A 114 -1.83 -12.53 9.82
C LYS A 114 -1.78 -12.20 8.33
N ALA A 115 -2.82 -11.58 7.82
CA ALA A 115 -2.89 -11.18 6.42
C ALA A 115 -3.64 -9.87 6.24
N ILE A 116 -3.11 -9.02 5.35
CA ILE A 116 -3.69 -7.73 4.97
C ILE A 116 -3.87 -7.66 3.45
N ILE A 117 -4.83 -6.86 3.01
CA ILE A 117 -4.89 -6.40 1.62
C ILE A 117 -4.49 -4.93 1.62
N ILE A 118 -3.65 -4.55 0.66
CA ILE A 118 -3.29 -3.16 0.37
C ILE A 118 -3.82 -2.81 -1.01
N CYS A 119 -4.62 -1.74 -1.11
CA CYS A 119 -5.06 -1.18 -2.38
C CYS A 119 -4.43 0.19 -2.60
N SER A 120 -3.76 0.37 -3.73
CA SER A 120 -2.99 1.56 -4.03
C SER A 120 -2.97 1.87 -5.54
N HIS A 121 -2.02 2.67 -5.98
CA HIS A 121 -1.88 3.19 -7.34
C HIS A 121 -0.64 2.60 -8.01
N ALA A 122 -0.58 2.65 -9.33
CA ALA A 122 0.44 1.99 -10.13
C ALA A 122 1.89 2.27 -9.67
N ALA A 123 2.29 3.53 -9.57
CA ALA A 123 3.64 3.90 -9.14
C ALA A 123 3.94 3.43 -7.70
N THR A 124 2.95 3.57 -6.82
CA THR A 124 3.08 3.15 -5.42
C THR A 124 3.13 1.62 -5.29
N ILE A 125 2.41 0.85 -6.13
CA ILE A 125 2.50 -0.63 -6.17
C ILE A 125 3.91 -1.08 -6.55
N LEU A 126 4.55 -0.43 -7.53
CA LEU A 126 5.96 -0.67 -7.85
C LEU A 126 6.86 -0.41 -6.63
N ALA A 127 6.68 0.74 -5.97
CA ALA A 127 7.45 1.09 -4.78
C ALA A 127 7.20 0.10 -3.61
N ILE A 128 5.96 -0.38 -3.41
CA ILE A 128 5.62 -1.42 -2.44
C ILE A 128 6.39 -2.70 -2.72
N GLY A 129 6.36 -3.20 -3.95
CA GLY A 129 7.08 -4.41 -4.33
C GLY A 129 8.58 -4.29 -4.07
N ARG A 130 9.18 -3.17 -4.47
CA ARG A 130 10.60 -2.87 -4.26
C ARG A 130 10.95 -2.77 -2.78
N ALA A 131 10.17 -2.02 -2.00
CA ALA A 131 10.41 -1.85 -0.58
C ALA A 131 10.27 -3.17 0.20
N LEU A 132 9.26 -4.00 -0.11
CA LEU A 132 9.07 -5.29 0.54
C LEU A 132 10.20 -6.28 0.23
N THR A 133 10.66 -6.34 -1.03
CA THR A 133 11.68 -7.31 -1.47
C THR A 133 13.11 -6.82 -1.24
N GLY A 134 13.28 -5.53 -0.97
CA GLY A 134 14.60 -4.91 -0.84
C GLY A 134 15.29 -4.65 -2.17
N ARG A 135 14.57 -4.80 -3.28
CA ARG A 135 15.09 -4.59 -4.62
C ARG A 135 14.96 -3.11 -5.01
N MET A 136 16.06 -2.54 -5.46
CA MET A 136 16.07 -1.24 -6.11
C MET A 136 16.85 -1.41 -7.43
N PRO A 137 16.16 -1.37 -8.60
CA PRO A 137 16.85 -1.56 -9.88
C PRO A 137 17.75 -0.37 -10.19
N GLU A 138 18.81 -0.61 -10.96
CA GLU A 138 19.69 0.46 -11.47
C GLU A 138 18.92 1.38 -12.43
N ASN A 139 18.14 0.80 -13.33
CA ASN A 139 17.20 1.56 -14.16
C ASN A 139 15.84 1.62 -13.44
N ILE A 140 15.46 2.83 -13.03
CA ILE A 140 14.20 3.07 -12.33
C ILE A 140 12.95 2.72 -13.16
N GLU A 141 13.08 2.72 -14.49
CA GLU A 141 12.01 2.37 -15.44
C GLU A 141 11.80 0.85 -15.58
N GLU A 142 12.65 0.05 -14.95
CA GLU A 142 12.49 -1.40 -14.99
C GLU A 142 11.12 -1.81 -14.44
N GLN A 143 10.41 -2.63 -15.22
CA GLN A 143 9.09 -3.17 -14.85
C GLN A 143 9.23 -4.47 -14.04
N ASP A 144 9.85 -4.38 -12.89
CA ASP A 144 10.10 -5.51 -12.00
C ASP A 144 8.82 -5.98 -11.26
N PHE A 145 7.88 -5.06 -11.03
CA PHE A 145 6.56 -5.35 -10.51
C PHE A 145 5.48 -4.85 -11.48
N LYS A 146 4.39 -5.61 -11.59
CA LYS A 146 3.33 -5.38 -12.59
C LYS A 146 2.11 -4.70 -11.95
N PRO A 147 1.91 -3.39 -12.14
CA PRO A 147 0.81 -2.65 -11.53
C PRO A 147 -0.42 -2.61 -12.45
N PHE A 148 -0.91 -3.76 -12.89
CA PHE A 148 -2.13 -3.83 -13.70
C PHE A 148 -3.35 -3.39 -12.90
N THR A 149 -4.34 -2.81 -13.60
CA THR A 149 -5.63 -2.45 -12.99
C THR A 149 -6.29 -3.69 -12.40
N CYS A 150 -6.61 -3.66 -11.12
CA CYS A 150 -7.14 -4.78 -10.34
C CYS A 150 -6.24 -6.03 -10.32
N GLY A 151 -5.00 -5.93 -10.78
CA GLY A 151 -4.02 -7.02 -10.68
C GLY A 151 -3.66 -7.32 -9.23
N LEU A 152 -3.45 -8.59 -8.92
CA LEU A 152 -3.14 -9.06 -7.58
C LEU A 152 -1.67 -9.45 -7.47
N SER A 153 -0.94 -8.84 -6.51
CA SER A 153 0.39 -9.28 -6.12
C SER A 153 0.36 -9.86 -4.71
N LYS A 154 1.05 -10.98 -4.49
CA LYS A 154 1.14 -11.64 -3.19
C LYS A 154 2.57 -11.63 -2.68
N PHE A 155 2.74 -11.13 -1.47
CA PHE A 155 4.01 -11.11 -0.78
C PHE A 155 3.93 -11.92 0.51
N VAL A 156 4.94 -12.77 0.75
CA VAL A 156 5.05 -13.58 1.96
C VAL A 156 6.33 -13.21 2.68
N ARG A 157 6.20 -12.89 3.96
CA ARG A 157 7.32 -12.46 4.79
C ARG A 157 8.33 -13.59 4.96
N LYS A 158 9.61 -13.30 4.75
CA LYS A 158 10.71 -14.29 4.86
C LYS A 158 10.97 -14.69 6.30
N SER A 159 10.99 -13.71 7.19
CA SER A 159 11.23 -13.95 8.63
C SER A 159 10.50 -12.89 9.46
N LYS A 160 9.95 -13.32 10.59
CA LYS A 160 9.43 -12.42 11.61
C LYS A 160 10.57 -12.10 12.58
N SER A 161 11.36 -11.08 12.26
CA SER A 161 12.37 -10.51 13.15
C SER A 161 11.79 -9.35 13.95
N GLU A 162 12.45 -9.00 15.05
CA GLU A 162 12.18 -7.77 15.76
C GLU A 162 12.37 -6.57 14.82
N LEU A 163 11.37 -5.69 14.77
CA LEU A 163 11.42 -4.54 13.88
C LEU A 163 12.41 -3.51 14.42
N PRO A 164 13.30 -2.97 13.57
CA PRO A 164 14.13 -1.83 13.96
C PRO A 164 13.23 -0.68 14.41
N GLN A 165 13.63 0.01 15.45
CA GLN A 165 12.94 1.25 15.82
C GLN A 165 13.19 2.30 14.75
N VAL A 166 12.10 2.91 14.27
CA VAL A 166 12.12 4.01 13.31
C VAL A 166 11.42 5.21 13.95
N GLU A 167 12.02 6.38 13.80
CA GLU A 167 11.45 7.62 14.34
C GLU A 167 10.03 7.84 13.79
N ASP A 168 9.16 8.40 14.62
CA ASP A 168 7.83 8.81 14.17
C ASP A 168 7.92 10.03 13.26
N TRP A 169 7.13 10.03 12.20
CA TRP A 169 7.01 11.17 11.32
C TRP A 169 6.37 12.36 12.08
N LYS A 170 7.02 13.52 11.99
CA LYS A 170 6.65 14.72 12.78
C LYS A 170 5.90 15.77 11.94
N GLY A 171 5.43 15.37 10.76
CA GLY A 171 4.69 16.26 9.86
C GLY A 171 5.48 16.66 8.60
N PRO A 172 4.83 17.35 7.64
CA PRO A 172 5.38 17.61 6.30
C PRO A 172 6.73 18.33 6.24
N LYS A 173 7.10 19.03 7.32
CA LYS A 173 8.38 19.75 7.40
C LYS A 173 9.53 18.91 7.95
N SER A 174 9.28 17.71 8.44
CA SER A 174 10.31 16.88 9.10
C SER A 174 11.09 15.98 8.15
N GLY A 175 10.71 15.93 6.89
CA GLY A 175 11.22 14.92 5.97
C GLY A 175 10.64 13.52 6.23
N ILE A 176 11.07 12.55 5.45
CA ILE A 176 10.63 11.15 5.56
C ILE A 176 11.61 10.42 6.49
N PRO A 177 11.14 9.79 7.58
CA PRO A 177 12.00 9.00 8.45
C PRO A 177 12.62 7.81 7.71
N LYS A 178 13.91 7.58 7.93
CA LYS A 178 14.69 6.59 7.19
C LYS A 178 14.36 5.17 7.63
N VAL A 179 14.07 4.32 6.64
CA VAL A 179 13.94 2.86 6.80
C VAL A 179 15.02 2.18 5.96
N GLU A 180 15.75 1.26 6.55
CA GLU A 180 16.78 0.49 5.85
C GLU A 180 16.15 -0.72 5.16
N TRP A 181 15.82 -0.58 3.88
CA TRP A 181 15.15 -1.62 3.09
C TRP A 181 15.93 -2.10 1.87
N LYS A 182 16.84 -1.28 1.33
CA LYS A 182 17.59 -1.55 0.08
C LYS A 182 18.59 -2.71 0.24
N GLY A 183 19.18 -3.14 -0.87
CA GLY A 183 20.21 -4.19 -0.88
C GLY A 183 19.71 -5.57 -0.49
N GLY A 184 18.48 -5.92 -0.86
CA GLY A 184 17.87 -7.22 -0.60
C GLY A 184 17.34 -7.41 0.83
N LYS A 185 17.48 -6.40 1.70
CA LYS A 185 16.98 -6.48 3.09
C LYS A 185 15.46 -6.56 3.15
N GLY A 186 14.79 -5.67 2.42
CA GLY A 186 13.34 -5.48 2.47
C GLY A 186 12.85 -4.95 3.81
N VAL A 187 11.69 -4.29 3.79
CA VAL A 187 11.06 -3.78 5.01
C VAL A 187 10.69 -4.96 5.93
N ALA A 188 10.93 -4.79 7.22
CA ALA A 188 10.46 -5.70 8.27
C ALA A 188 10.90 -7.18 8.09
N GLY A 189 12.15 -7.42 7.65
CA GLY A 189 12.73 -8.76 7.48
C GLY A 189 12.64 -9.30 6.05
N GLY A 190 12.16 -8.50 5.12
CA GLY A 190 12.06 -8.84 3.70
C GLY A 190 10.94 -9.81 3.37
N TRP A 191 10.54 -9.81 2.11
CA TRP A 191 9.38 -10.55 1.61
C TRP A 191 9.71 -11.22 0.28
N ASN A 192 9.10 -12.38 0.03
CA ASN A 192 9.10 -13.03 -1.27
C ASN A 192 7.84 -12.60 -2.03
N CYS A 193 8.00 -12.20 -3.28
CA CYS A 193 6.88 -12.00 -4.19
C CYS A 193 6.52 -13.38 -4.78
N GLU A 194 5.38 -13.93 -4.36
CA GLU A 194 4.89 -15.22 -4.86
C GLU A 194 3.96 -15.08 -6.04
N LEU A 195 3.33 -13.89 -6.19
CA LEU A 195 2.45 -13.54 -7.28
C LEU A 195 2.72 -12.08 -7.66
N ASN A 196 2.85 -11.79 -8.94
CA ASN A 196 3.23 -10.48 -9.44
C ASN A 196 2.25 -10.00 -10.52
N GLY A 197 1.25 -9.19 -10.11
CA GLY A 197 0.26 -8.60 -11.01
C GLY A 197 -0.63 -9.64 -11.70
N ASP A 198 -1.06 -10.69 -11.01
CA ASP A 198 -1.97 -11.70 -11.57
C ASP A 198 -3.32 -11.09 -11.91
N CYS A 199 -3.72 -11.26 -13.15
CA CYS A 199 -5.01 -10.87 -13.73
C CYS A 199 -5.82 -12.05 -14.25
N SER A 200 -5.40 -13.29 -13.96
CA SER A 200 -6.03 -14.52 -14.49
C SER A 200 -7.50 -14.68 -14.10
N PHE A 201 -7.94 -14.02 -13.04
CA PHE A 201 -9.32 -14.01 -12.55
C PHE A 201 -10.18 -12.90 -13.19
N LEU A 202 -9.59 -12.00 -13.98
CA LEU A 202 -10.31 -10.92 -14.67
C LEU A 202 -10.78 -11.41 -16.04
N SER A 203 -12.05 -11.15 -16.40
CA SER A 203 -12.63 -11.57 -17.66
C SER A 203 -11.94 -10.96 -18.89
N GLY A 204 -11.41 -9.72 -18.76
CA GLY A 204 -10.65 -9.02 -19.80
C GLY A 204 -9.14 -9.28 -19.75
N GLY A 205 -8.66 -10.04 -18.79
CA GLY A 205 -7.23 -10.23 -18.56
C GLY A 205 -6.51 -8.97 -18.08
N GLU A 206 -5.27 -8.78 -18.51
CA GLU A 206 -4.45 -7.63 -18.12
C GLU A 206 -4.97 -6.34 -18.76
N GLU A 207 -5.39 -5.39 -17.94
CA GLU A 207 -5.81 -4.07 -18.38
C GLU A 207 -4.86 -3.00 -17.80
N ARG A 208 -4.38 -2.11 -18.69
CA ARG A 208 -3.59 -0.91 -18.38
C ARG A 208 -2.51 -1.11 -17.33
N GLY A 209 -1.34 -1.56 -17.75
CA GLY A 209 -0.11 -1.28 -17.03
C GLY A 209 0.21 0.21 -17.10
N TRP A 210 0.93 0.71 -16.11
CA TRP A 210 1.55 2.03 -16.19
C TRP A 210 2.78 1.90 -17.09
N TYR A 211 2.76 2.56 -18.25
CA TYR A 211 3.91 2.66 -19.14
C TYR A 211 4.46 4.08 -19.01
N VAL A 212 5.74 4.20 -18.70
CA VAL A 212 6.48 5.44 -18.94
C VAL A 212 6.73 5.46 -20.45
N GLU A 213 5.95 6.22 -21.19
CA GLU A 213 6.33 6.53 -22.57
C GLU A 213 7.56 7.44 -22.51
N SER A 214 8.66 6.94 -23.08
CA SER A 214 9.92 7.65 -23.26
C SER A 214 9.83 8.74 -24.31
#